data_df597febc37ecf0119833d1792daa723
#
_entry.id   df597febc37ecf0119833d1792daa723
#
_cell.length_a   1.000
_cell.length_b   1.000
_cell.length_c   1.000
_cell.angle_alpha   90.00
_cell.angle_beta   90.00
_cell.angle_gamma   90.00
#
_symmetry.space_group_name_H-M   'P 1'
#
loop_
_entity.id
_entity.type
_entity.pdbx_description
1 polymer ?
#
loop_
_entity_poly.entity_id
_entity_poly.type
_entity_poly.pdbx_seq_one_letter_code
_entity_poly.pdbx_strand_id
1 'polypeptide(L)'
;GGQEPAALNRGPLAAPFVAHLPQAVGIAIGWLFHANGMITLYLGKITALLFYLLCVFWAVRFMPWGKMVMAVIALFPMSLEIASSYSYDCTVNALSFLFIGYTMYLIYEKERVTWKDYAFLTVVGMWMAPCKLVYIFVCGIIFLIPSSKSNNPRGVLAGKIGIIVVIGMVTMLLRGVVVANLTSTPGTGYSDIERGWTLAQILEDPVNSMGVLFNTYFEQGEYYLGTIIGQSLGWLQVKISWINITGFLLCMVFALFTDKKADYMTNKQKVLVGMLSLIMIGGVVLSMWLDFTQPQWKNVAGVQGRYFLPFLPMLVLMLKGKQTLRVERYSKRI
;
A
#
# COMPACT_ATOMS: atom_id res chain seq x y z
N GLY A 1 39.51 -11.55 -23.33
CA GLY A 1 38.85 -10.36 -23.76
C GLY A 1 38.11 -9.77 -22.56
N GLY A 2 38.74 -8.78 -21.89
CA GLY A 2 38.07 -8.04 -20.82
C GLY A 2 37.01 -7.16 -21.45
N GLN A 3 35.74 -7.47 -21.19
CA GLN A 3 34.66 -6.50 -21.39
C GLN A 3 34.78 -5.47 -20.27
N GLU A 4 35.07 -4.22 -20.65
CA GLU A 4 34.91 -3.10 -19.70
C GLU A 4 33.51 -3.14 -19.13
N PRO A 5 33.33 -2.95 -17.79
CA PRO A 5 32.03 -2.90 -17.21
C PRO A 5 31.27 -1.71 -17.84
N ALA A 6 30.19 -2.01 -18.56
CA ALA A 6 29.33 -0.98 -19.12
C ALA A 6 28.96 0.00 -17.99
N ALA A 7 29.28 1.28 -18.15
CA ALA A 7 28.88 2.33 -17.22
C ALA A 7 27.35 2.38 -17.24
N LEU A 8 26.74 1.73 -16.26
CA LEU A 8 25.31 1.85 -16.02
C LEU A 8 25.04 3.32 -15.67
N ASN A 9 24.38 4.00 -16.57
CA ASN A 9 23.89 5.37 -16.32
C ASN A 9 22.87 5.26 -15.18
N ARG A 10 23.33 5.47 -13.95
CA ARG A 10 22.52 5.38 -12.75
C ARG A 10 21.73 6.67 -12.63
N GLY A 11 20.54 6.70 -13.23
CA GLY A 11 19.54 7.70 -12.87
C GLY A 11 19.22 7.64 -11.36
N PRO A 12 18.78 8.74 -10.76
CA PRO A 12 18.40 8.75 -9.35
C PRO A 12 17.34 7.68 -9.09
N LEU A 13 17.52 6.88 -8.03
CA LEU A 13 16.55 5.88 -7.62
C LEU A 13 15.20 6.55 -7.36
N ALA A 14 14.17 6.10 -8.03
CA ALA A 14 12.79 6.61 -7.85
C ALA A 14 12.24 6.37 -6.44
N ALA A 15 12.83 5.47 -5.66
CA ALA A 15 12.46 5.17 -4.28
C ALA A 15 13.69 5.25 -3.37
N PRO A 16 13.53 5.67 -2.08
CA PRO A 16 14.64 5.72 -1.14
C PRO A 16 15.16 4.31 -0.85
N PHE A 17 16.44 4.20 -0.47
CA PHE A 17 17.11 2.91 -0.21
C PHE A 17 16.36 2.03 0.80
N VAL A 18 15.68 2.65 1.78
CA VAL A 18 14.90 1.92 2.80
C VAL A 18 13.78 1.06 2.21
N ALA A 19 13.30 1.40 1.02
CA ALA A 19 12.26 0.65 0.33
C ALA A 19 12.75 -0.71 -0.20
N HIS A 20 14.05 -0.85 -0.42
CA HIS A 20 14.68 -2.06 -0.96
C HIS A 20 15.49 -2.84 0.09
N LEU A 21 15.40 -2.47 1.37
CA LEU A 21 16.13 -3.17 2.44
C LEU A 21 15.87 -4.69 2.48
N PRO A 22 14.64 -5.18 2.33
CA PRO A 22 14.40 -6.63 2.34
C PRO A 22 15.17 -7.36 1.23
N GLN A 23 15.21 -6.80 0.01
CA GLN A 23 15.94 -7.35 -1.10
C GLN A 23 17.47 -7.23 -0.91
N ALA A 24 17.92 -6.10 -0.36
CA ALA A 24 19.34 -5.85 -0.10
C ALA A 24 19.93 -6.86 0.87
N VAL A 25 19.17 -7.31 1.86
CA VAL A 25 19.62 -8.39 2.79
C VAL A 25 19.95 -9.67 2.03
N GLY A 26 19.09 -10.11 1.10
CA GLY A 26 19.35 -11.31 0.30
C GLY A 26 20.54 -11.16 -0.63
N ILE A 27 20.71 -9.98 -1.23
CA ILE A 27 21.88 -9.67 -2.07
C ILE A 27 23.16 -9.70 -1.22
N ALA A 28 23.14 -9.11 -0.02
CA ALA A 28 24.28 -9.13 0.89
C ALA A 28 24.65 -10.55 1.33
N ILE A 29 23.67 -11.41 1.58
CA ILE A 29 23.88 -12.84 1.86
C ILE A 29 24.53 -13.52 0.65
N GLY A 30 24.04 -13.28 -0.58
CA GLY A 30 24.63 -13.84 -1.79
C GLY A 30 26.09 -13.42 -1.97
N TRP A 31 26.43 -12.18 -1.70
CA TRP A 31 27.81 -11.69 -1.76
C TRP A 31 28.70 -12.32 -0.67
N LEU A 32 28.17 -12.46 0.55
CA LEU A 32 28.91 -13.06 1.67
C LEU A 32 29.33 -14.50 1.37
N PHE A 33 28.48 -15.27 0.67
CA PHE A 33 28.77 -16.65 0.30
C PHE A 33 29.35 -16.79 -1.13
N HIS A 34 29.77 -15.70 -1.74
CA HIS A 34 30.32 -15.69 -3.11
C HIS A 34 29.42 -16.41 -4.13
N ALA A 35 28.10 -16.32 -3.95
CA ALA A 35 27.14 -16.95 -4.84
C ALA A 35 27.20 -16.30 -6.24
N ASN A 36 26.87 -17.07 -7.27
CA ASN A 36 26.77 -16.50 -8.61
C ASN A 36 25.63 -15.46 -8.71
N GLY A 37 25.66 -14.60 -9.73
CA GLY A 37 24.70 -13.50 -9.88
C GLY A 37 23.24 -13.96 -9.90
N MET A 38 22.94 -15.12 -10.47
CA MET A 38 21.59 -15.67 -10.52
C MET A 38 21.09 -16.05 -9.12
N ILE A 39 21.90 -16.78 -8.35
CA ILE A 39 21.57 -17.15 -6.96
C ILE A 39 21.39 -15.90 -6.10
N THR A 40 22.29 -14.92 -6.23
CA THR A 40 22.21 -13.64 -5.52
C THR A 40 20.90 -12.91 -5.81
N LEU A 41 20.45 -12.87 -7.07
CA LEU A 41 19.16 -12.29 -7.43
C LEU A 41 17.99 -13.08 -6.83
N TYR A 42 18.01 -14.40 -6.83
CA TYR A 42 16.95 -15.19 -6.19
C TYR A 42 16.94 -15.02 -4.68
N LEU A 43 18.08 -14.92 -4.02
CA LEU A 43 18.15 -14.63 -2.58
C LEU A 43 17.51 -13.29 -2.24
N GLY A 44 17.71 -12.25 -3.08
CA GLY A 44 17.02 -10.97 -2.90
C GLY A 44 15.49 -11.07 -2.98
N LYS A 45 14.97 -11.87 -3.91
CA LYS A 45 13.53 -12.15 -4.02
C LYS A 45 13.00 -12.96 -2.84
N ILE A 46 13.73 -13.96 -2.41
CA ILE A 46 13.35 -14.83 -1.28
C ILE A 46 13.29 -14.01 0.02
N THR A 47 14.28 -13.18 0.30
CA THR A 47 14.27 -12.34 1.51
C THR A 47 13.16 -11.30 1.48
N ALA A 48 12.82 -10.74 0.32
CA ALA A 48 11.65 -9.87 0.17
C ALA A 48 10.36 -10.61 0.48
N LEU A 49 10.17 -11.81 -0.08
CA LEU A 49 9.01 -12.66 0.20
C LEU A 49 8.91 -13.04 1.67
N LEU A 50 10.02 -13.45 2.29
CA LEU A 50 10.06 -13.80 3.73
C LEU A 50 9.70 -12.59 4.61
N PHE A 51 10.22 -11.40 4.29
CA PHE A 51 9.86 -10.17 4.98
C PHE A 51 8.36 -9.88 4.87
N TYR A 52 7.80 -9.99 3.66
CA TYR A 52 6.38 -9.82 3.43
C TYR A 52 5.54 -10.82 4.24
N LEU A 53 5.87 -12.10 4.17
CA LEU A 53 5.16 -13.16 4.91
C LEU A 53 5.22 -12.93 6.43
N LEU A 54 6.37 -12.49 6.96
CA LEU A 54 6.53 -12.16 8.37
C LEU A 54 5.60 -11.01 8.78
N CYS A 55 5.58 -9.93 8.01
CA CYS A 55 4.71 -8.78 8.27
C CYS A 55 3.23 -9.16 8.18
N VAL A 56 2.83 -9.93 7.16
CA VAL A 56 1.46 -10.41 6.98
C VAL A 56 1.04 -11.35 8.12
N PHE A 57 1.92 -12.26 8.53
CA PHE A 57 1.66 -13.16 9.65
C PHE A 57 1.31 -12.36 10.92
N TRP A 58 2.13 -11.37 11.26
CA TRP A 58 1.87 -10.51 12.41
C TRP A 58 0.65 -9.63 12.22
N ALA A 59 0.42 -9.10 11.01
CA ALA A 59 -0.78 -8.33 10.70
C ALA A 59 -2.05 -9.15 10.99
N VAL A 60 -2.15 -10.36 10.44
CA VAL A 60 -3.29 -11.28 10.65
C VAL A 60 -3.39 -11.70 12.11
N ARG A 61 -2.26 -11.94 12.80
CA ARG A 61 -2.24 -12.33 14.21
C ARG A 61 -2.77 -11.23 15.13
N PHE A 62 -2.43 -9.99 14.84
CA PHE A 62 -2.89 -8.83 15.61
C PHE A 62 -4.34 -8.47 15.34
N MET A 63 -4.88 -8.72 14.15
CA MET A 63 -6.26 -8.33 13.86
C MET A 63 -7.26 -9.00 14.79
N PRO A 64 -8.15 -8.23 15.45
CA PRO A 64 -9.21 -8.77 16.31
C PRO A 64 -10.31 -9.46 15.50
N TRP A 65 -10.62 -8.89 14.33
CA TRP A 65 -11.59 -9.37 13.35
C TRP A 65 -11.13 -8.99 11.94
N GLY A 66 -11.74 -9.54 10.90
CA GLY A 66 -11.30 -9.32 9.52
C GLY A 66 -10.02 -10.06 9.14
N LYS A 67 -9.58 -11.06 9.93
CA LYS A 67 -8.37 -11.85 9.66
C LYS A 67 -8.40 -12.50 8.29
N MET A 68 -9.54 -13.08 7.92
CA MET A 68 -9.72 -13.74 6.62
C MET A 68 -9.65 -12.73 5.48
N VAL A 69 -10.21 -11.53 5.63
CA VAL A 69 -10.11 -10.46 4.64
C VAL A 69 -8.66 -10.08 4.40
N MET A 70 -7.90 -9.82 5.48
CA MET A 70 -6.47 -9.52 5.39
C MET A 70 -5.70 -10.66 4.72
N ALA A 71 -5.94 -11.90 5.11
CA ALA A 71 -5.27 -13.07 4.55
C ALA A 71 -5.57 -13.24 3.05
N VAL A 72 -6.83 -13.11 2.64
CA VAL A 72 -7.23 -13.23 1.22
C VAL A 72 -6.56 -12.14 0.38
N ILE A 73 -6.56 -10.87 0.83
CA ILE A 73 -5.90 -9.77 0.12
C ILE A 73 -4.38 -10.00 0.05
N ALA A 74 -3.77 -10.46 1.15
CA ALA A 74 -2.35 -10.76 1.17
C ALA A 74 -1.96 -11.92 0.25
N LEU A 75 -2.89 -12.82 -0.06
CA LEU A 75 -2.71 -13.95 -0.96
C LEU A 75 -3.16 -13.67 -2.40
N PHE A 76 -3.60 -12.46 -2.74
CA PHE A 76 -3.87 -12.12 -4.13
C PHE A 76 -2.64 -12.39 -5.00
N PRO A 77 -2.80 -12.90 -6.23
CA PRO A 77 -1.68 -13.11 -7.14
C PRO A 77 -0.79 -11.88 -7.31
N MET A 78 -1.39 -10.68 -7.38
CA MET A 78 -0.64 -9.42 -7.44
C MET A 78 0.17 -9.17 -6.16
N SER A 79 -0.39 -9.47 -5.00
CA SER A 79 0.31 -9.29 -3.71
C SER A 79 1.53 -10.20 -3.61
N LEU A 80 1.41 -11.46 -4.03
CA LEU A 80 2.51 -12.44 -4.02
C LEU A 80 3.56 -12.15 -5.08
N GLU A 81 3.16 -11.70 -6.25
CA GLU A 81 4.08 -11.28 -7.31
C GLU A 81 4.94 -10.11 -6.85
N ILE A 82 4.32 -9.07 -6.30
CA ILE A 82 5.04 -7.92 -5.74
C ILE A 82 5.97 -8.35 -4.60
N ALA A 83 5.50 -9.23 -3.70
CA ALA A 83 6.27 -9.71 -2.56
C ALA A 83 7.54 -10.46 -2.97
N SER A 84 7.52 -11.13 -4.13
CA SER A 84 8.66 -11.88 -4.69
C SER A 84 9.42 -11.12 -5.77
N SER A 85 9.29 -9.79 -5.82
CA SER A 85 9.90 -8.94 -6.84
C SER A 85 10.91 -7.95 -6.25
N TYR A 86 11.61 -7.22 -7.12
CA TYR A 86 12.47 -6.09 -6.73
C TYR A 86 11.70 -4.78 -6.62
N SER A 87 10.36 -4.81 -6.65
CA SER A 87 9.55 -3.62 -6.46
C SER A 87 9.62 -3.12 -5.02
N TYR A 88 9.71 -1.81 -4.84
CA TYR A 88 9.55 -1.16 -3.53
C TYR A 88 8.13 -1.34 -2.95
N ASP A 89 7.15 -1.67 -3.79
CA ASP A 89 5.77 -1.93 -3.36
C ASP A 89 5.68 -3.16 -2.42
N CYS A 90 6.66 -4.09 -2.45
CA CYS A 90 6.78 -5.17 -1.48
C CYS A 90 6.83 -4.63 -0.05
N THR A 91 7.77 -3.72 0.21
CA THR A 91 7.95 -3.10 1.53
C THR A 91 6.74 -2.29 1.94
N VAL A 92 6.14 -1.55 1.00
CA VAL A 92 4.92 -0.77 1.25
C VAL A 92 3.76 -1.65 1.67
N ASN A 93 3.45 -2.71 0.91
CA ASN A 93 2.35 -3.62 1.22
C ASN A 93 2.56 -4.33 2.56
N ALA A 94 3.78 -4.86 2.79
CA ALA A 94 4.13 -5.55 4.01
C ALA A 94 3.91 -4.67 5.26
N LEU A 95 4.47 -3.46 5.23
CA LEU A 95 4.40 -2.53 6.36
C LEU A 95 3.00 -1.91 6.52
N SER A 96 2.27 -1.67 5.43
CA SER A 96 0.89 -1.19 5.50
C SER A 96 -0.02 -2.22 6.17
N PHE A 97 0.09 -3.49 5.80
CA PHE A 97 -0.70 -4.56 6.41
C PHE A 97 -0.36 -4.72 7.89
N LEU A 98 0.93 -4.68 8.25
CA LEU A 98 1.37 -4.72 9.64
C LEU A 98 0.84 -3.52 10.45
N PHE A 99 0.92 -2.31 9.88
CA PHE A 99 0.43 -1.08 10.50
C PHE A 99 -1.08 -1.15 10.75
N ILE A 100 -1.85 -1.58 9.76
CA ILE A 100 -3.30 -1.76 9.85
C ILE A 100 -3.64 -2.81 10.92
N GLY A 101 -3.03 -4.00 10.85
CA GLY A 101 -3.31 -5.08 11.80
C GLY A 101 -3.02 -4.69 13.23
N TYR A 102 -1.88 -4.03 13.48
CA TYR A 102 -1.51 -3.58 14.82
C TYR A 102 -2.42 -2.45 15.31
N THR A 103 -2.77 -1.50 14.47
CA THR A 103 -3.72 -0.43 14.82
C THR A 103 -5.09 -1.00 15.19
N MET A 104 -5.60 -1.99 14.45
CA MET A 104 -6.84 -2.69 14.76
C MET A 104 -6.77 -3.39 16.13
N TYR A 105 -5.65 -4.02 16.47
CA TYR A 105 -5.41 -4.58 17.80
C TYR A 105 -5.52 -3.52 18.91
N LEU A 106 -4.90 -2.36 18.72
CA LEU A 106 -4.95 -1.26 19.69
C LEU A 106 -6.37 -0.68 19.85
N ILE A 107 -7.15 -0.67 18.77
CA ILE A 107 -8.52 -0.14 18.82
C ILE A 107 -9.47 -1.08 19.57
N TYR A 108 -9.40 -2.39 19.33
CA TYR A 108 -10.47 -3.31 19.75
C TYR A 108 -10.07 -4.30 20.86
N GLU A 109 -8.81 -4.72 20.97
CA GLU A 109 -8.40 -5.74 21.95
C GLU A 109 -7.59 -5.18 23.11
N LYS A 110 -6.62 -4.30 22.84
CA LYS A 110 -5.76 -3.80 23.89
C LYS A 110 -6.51 -2.83 24.81
N GLU A 111 -6.51 -3.09 26.11
CA GLU A 111 -7.21 -2.23 27.09
C GLU A 111 -6.52 -0.87 27.26
N ARG A 112 -5.21 -0.86 27.40
CA ARG A 112 -4.40 0.36 27.59
C ARG A 112 -3.31 0.47 26.54
N VAL A 113 -3.30 1.59 25.84
CA VAL A 113 -2.29 1.92 24.85
C VAL A 113 -1.14 2.68 25.52
N THR A 114 0.08 2.20 25.32
CA THR A 114 1.30 2.70 25.92
C THR A 114 2.16 3.46 24.90
N TRP A 115 3.18 4.18 25.38
CA TRP A 115 4.13 4.87 24.50
C TRP A 115 4.88 3.90 23.57
N LYS A 116 5.11 2.63 24.01
CA LYS A 116 5.76 1.59 23.19
C LYS A 116 4.94 1.25 21.94
N ASP A 117 3.62 1.25 22.07
CA ASP A 117 2.71 1.00 20.95
C ASP A 117 2.80 2.11 19.89
N TYR A 118 2.81 3.34 20.37
CA TYR A 118 2.99 4.50 19.50
C TYR A 118 4.38 4.54 18.87
N ALA A 119 5.44 4.19 19.62
CA ALA A 119 6.78 4.09 19.09
C ALA A 119 6.87 3.03 17.97
N PHE A 120 6.25 1.85 18.16
CA PHE A 120 6.20 0.82 17.13
C PHE A 120 5.51 1.34 15.84
N LEU A 121 4.32 1.95 15.97
CA LEU A 121 3.63 2.53 14.82
C LEU A 121 4.45 3.64 14.14
N THR A 122 5.17 4.44 14.93
CA THR A 122 6.03 5.50 14.40
C THR A 122 7.17 4.90 13.56
N VAL A 123 7.86 3.87 14.05
CA VAL A 123 8.95 3.21 13.33
C VAL A 123 8.45 2.58 12.03
N VAL A 124 7.31 1.85 12.09
CA VAL A 124 6.70 1.25 10.90
C VAL A 124 6.29 2.33 9.89
N GLY A 125 5.68 3.43 10.35
CA GLY A 125 5.28 4.56 9.51
C GLY A 125 6.47 5.31 8.89
N MET A 126 7.55 5.55 9.66
CA MET A 126 8.78 6.17 9.16
C MET A 126 9.49 5.31 8.10
N TRP A 127 9.33 4.00 8.14
CA TRP A 127 9.86 3.14 7.11
C TRP A 127 8.95 3.10 5.86
N MET A 128 7.63 3.02 6.05
CA MET A 128 6.64 2.87 4.99
C MET A 128 6.44 4.15 4.17
N ALA A 129 6.19 5.29 4.83
CA ALA A 129 5.75 6.51 4.18
C ALA A 129 6.77 7.09 3.16
N PRO A 130 8.09 7.04 3.41
CA PRO A 130 9.07 7.52 2.42
C PRO A 130 9.13 6.65 1.16
N CYS A 131 8.70 5.38 1.21
CA CYS A 131 8.72 4.51 0.05
C CYS A 131 7.83 5.05 -1.08
N LYS A 132 6.65 5.60 -0.72
CA LYS A 132 5.77 6.32 -1.65
C LYS A 132 4.91 7.31 -0.85
N LEU A 133 5.03 8.59 -1.16
CA LEU A 133 4.48 9.70 -0.38
C LEU A 133 2.99 9.54 -0.02
N VAL A 134 2.18 9.04 -0.96
CA VAL A 134 0.73 8.91 -0.78
C VAL A 134 0.37 7.98 0.40
N TYR A 135 1.23 7.02 0.76
CA TYR A 135 0.91 6.07 1.83
C TYR A 135 1.13 6.62 3.24
N ILE A 136 1.60 7.86 3.38
CA ILE A 136 1.56 8.56 4.68
C ILE A 136 0.13 8.62 5.23
N PHE A 137 -0.88 8.66 4.37
CA PHE A 137 -2.29 8.68 4.77
C PHE A 137 -2.76 7.36 5.38
N VAL A 138 -2.07 6.23 5.14
CA VAL A 138 -2.32 4.98 5.89
C VAL A 138 -2.04 5.21 7.38
N CYS A 139 -1.00 6.00 7.71
CA CYS A 139 -0.69 6.33 9.10
C CYS A 139 -1.82 7.11 9.78
N GLY A 140 -2.69 7.78 9.01
CA GLY A 140 -3.85 8.50 9.53
C GLY A 140 -4.85 7.63 10.30
N ILE A 141 -4.86 6.30 10.10
CA ILE A 141 -5.70 5.40 10.90
C ILE A 141 -5.35 5.39 12.40
N ILE A 142 -4.20 5.91 12.80
CA ILE A 142 -3.82 6.09 14.22
C ILE A 142 -4.85 6.92 14.98
N PHE A 143 -5.56 7.84 14.29
CA PHE A 143 -6.62 8.65 14.89
C PHE A 143 -7.86 7.83 15.28
N LEU A 144 -8.02 6.62 14.75
CA LEU A 144 -9.09 5.69 15.13
C LEU A 144 -8.90 5.13 16.56
N ILE A 145 -7.66 5.12 17.09
CA ILE A 145 -7.37 4.62 18.43
C ILE A 145 -8.06 5.53 19.45
N PRO A 146 -8.96 5.01 20.32
CA PRO A 146 -9.65 5.83 21.29
C PRO A 146 -8.70 6.48 22.31
N SER A 147 -8.83 7.79 22.49
CA SER A 147 -8.01 8.52 23.48
C SER A 147 -8.28 8.09 24.92
N SER A 148 -9.46 7.52 25.19
CA SER A 148 -9.84 6.97 26.51
C SER A 148 -8.99 5.77 26.95
N LYS A 149 -8.28 5.11 26.02
CA LYS A 149 -7.37 3.99 26.34
C LYS A 149 -6.00 4.44 26.90
N SER A 150 -5.79 5.74 27.08
CA SER A 150 -4.56 6.28 27.66
C SER A 150 -4.84 7.07 28.93
N ASN A 151 -3.85 7.14 29.80
CA ASN A 151 -3.93 7.85 31.07
C ASN A 151 -4.07 9.39 30.91
N ASN A 152 -3.72 9.94 29.76
CA ASN A 152 -3.83 11.36 29.44
C ASN A 152 -4.52 11.58 28.08
N PRO A 153 -5.86 11.67 28.02
CA PRO A 153 -6.58 11.78 26.74
C PRO A 153 -6.22 13.01 25.90
N ARG A 154 -5.91 14.16 26.52
CA ARG A 154 -5.54 15.37 25.79
C ARG A 154 -4.11 15.27 25.21
N GLY A 155 -3.18 14.74 25.99
CA GLY A 155 -1.81 14.49 25.55
C GLY A 155 -1.72 13.45 24.43
N VAL A 156 -2.66 12.49 24.39
CA VAL A 156 -2.71 11.48 23.34
C VAL A 156 -3.02 12.07 21.96
N LEU A 157 -3.94 13.01 21.85
CA LEU A 157 -4.23 13.65 20.57
C LEU A 157 -3.00 14.42 20.06
N ALA A 158 -2.38 15.20 20.94
CA ALA A 158 -1.12 15.89 20.60
C ALA A 158 -0.01 14.92 20.20
N GLY A 159 0.10 13.77 20.91
CA GLY A 159 1.04 12.71 20.58
C GLY A 159 0.80 12.10 19.20
N LYS A 160 -0.45 11.79 18.84
CA LYS A 160 -0.81 11.28 17.50
C LYS A 160 -0.46 12.28 16.41
N ILE A 161 -0.76 13.56 16.60
CA ILE A 161 -0.37 14.62 15.66
C ILE A 161 1.15 14.67 15.57
N GLY A 162 1.86 14.66 16.70
CA GLY A 162 3.32 14.62 16.74
C GLY A 162 3.92 13.47 15.95
N ILE A 163 3.35 12.27 16.08
CA ILE A 163 3.78 11.07 15.31
C ILE A 163 3.63 11.31 13.81
N ILE A 164 2.48 11.81 13.36
CA ILE A 164 2.26 12.10 11.93
C ILE A 164 3.23 13.18 11.44
N VAL A 165 3.50 14.21 12.25
CA VAL A 165 4.48 15.24 11.93
C VAL A 165 5.89 14.63 11.81
N VAL A 166 6.31 13.76 12.74
CA VAL A 166 7.61 13.10 12.69
C VAL A 166 7.73 12.22 11.46
N ILE A 167 6.71 11.40 11.16
CA ILE A 167 6.68 10.58 9.94
C ILE A 167 6.75 11.47 8.69
N GLY A 168 6.01 12.59 8.67
CA GLY A 168 6.03 13.56 7.59
C GLY A 168 7.40 14.21 7.41
N MET A 169 8.07 14.64 8.49
CA MET A 169 9.41 15.19 8.43
C MET A 169 10.43 14.20 7.87
N VAL A 170 10.42 12.95 8.35
CA VAL A 170 11.32 11.91 7.81
C VAL A 170 11.02 11.65 6.34
N THR A 171 9.75 11.63 5.96
CA THR A 171 9.34 11.45 4.56
C THR A 171 9.84 12.61 3.69
N MET A 172 9.70 13.86 4.15
CA MET A 172 10.21 15.02 3.43
C MET A 172 11.74 15.04 3.36
N LEU A 173 12.42 14.63 4.41
CA LEU A 173 13.88 14.52 4.42
C LEU A 173 14.37 13.54 3.34
N LEU A 174 13.70 12.41 3.19
CA LEU A 174 14.09 11.38 2.24
C LEU A 174 13.54 11.58 0.82
N ARG A 175 12.46 12.36 0.66
CA ARG A 175 11.74 12.55 -0.61
C ARG A 175 11.60 14.00 -1.04
N GLY A 176 12.13 14.95 -0.29
CA GLY A 176 11.93 16.38 -0.53
C GLY A 176 12.32 16.84 -1.93
N VAL A 177 13.42 16.31 -2.47
CA VAL A 177 13.85 16.61 -3.85
C VAL A 177 12.84 16.09 -4.87
N VAL A 178 12.29 14.89 -4.67
CA VAL A 178 11.28 14.33 -5.57
C VAL A 178 9.99 15.14 -5.51
N VAL A 179 9.56 15.54 -4.30
CA VAL A 179 8.37 16.39 -4.12
C VAL A 179 8.57 17.77 -4.76
N ALA A 180 9.73 18.38 -4.58
CA ALA A 180 10.05 19.66 -5.21
C ALA A 180 10.00 19.56 -6.75
N ASN A 181 10.53 18.48 -7.31
CA ASN A 181 10.52 18.24 -8.75
C ASN A 181 9.09 18.01 -9.30
N LEU A 182 8.25 17.28 -8.57
CA LEU A 182 6.84 17.07 -8.98
C LEU A 182 6.01 18.36 -9.01
N THR A 183 6.39 19.35 -8.19
CA THR A 183 5.67 20.63 -8.11
C THR A 183 6.22 21.71 -9.03
N SER A 184 7.50 21.64 -9.39
CA SER A 184 8.20 22.72 -10.12
C SER A 184 8.56 22.37 -11.56
N THR A 185 8.74 21.10 -11.88
CA THR A 185 9.07 20.65 -13.23
C THR A 185 8.13 19.53 -13.67
N PRO A 186 7.58 19.63 -14.91
CA PRO A 186 6.81 18.53 -15.47
C PRO A 186 7.66 17.26 -15.52
N GLY A 187 7.09 16.12 -15.10
CA GLY A 187 7.78 14.83 -15.12
C GLY A 187 8.29 14.50 -16.52
N THR A 188 9.53 14.06 -16.62
CA THR A 188 10.06 13.48 -17.83
C THR A 188 9.58 12.03 -17.88
N GLY A 189 8.41 11.79 -18.43
CA GLY A 189 7.91 10.43 -18.66
C GLY A 189 8.96 9.54 -19.36
N TYR A 190 8.66 8.28 -19.55
CA TYR A 190 9.55 7.21 -20.05
C TYR A 190 10.28 7.46 -21.38
N SER A 191 10.18 8.63 -21.96
CA SER A 191 10.84 9.01 -23.20
C SER A 191 11.13 10.51 -23.20
N ASP A 192 12.12 10.93 -23.95
CA ASP A 192 12.49 12.33 -24.24
C ASP A 192 11.33 13.14 -24.89
N ILE A 193 10.11 12.63 -24.84
CA ILE A 193 8.89 13.17 -25.41
C ILE A 193 8.15 13.96 -24.33
N GLU A 194 7.78 15.14 -24.70
CA GLU A 194 7.03 16.19 -24.01
C GLU A 194 6.48 15.91 -22.60
N ARG A 195 6.82 16.79 -21.72
CA ARG A 195 6.58 16.87 -20.28
C ARG A 195 5.13 16.66 -19.89
N GLY A 196 4.91 15.95 -18.80
CA GLY A 196 3.62 15.74 -18.17
C GLY A 196 2.94 17.05 -17.71
N TRP A 197 1.81 16.90 -17.08
CA TRP A 197 1.05 18.00 -16.51
C TRP A 197 1.75 18.63 -15.31
N THR A 198 1.60 19.94 -15.15
CA THR A 198 1.90 20.63 -13.89
C THR A 198 0.64 20.78 -13.06
N LEU A 199 0.80 20.95 -11.75
CA LEU A 199 -0.34 21.20 -10.85
C LEU A 199 -1.09 22.48 -11.26
N ALA A 200 -0.37 23.51 -11.74
CA ALA A 200 -0.97 24.74 -12.23
C ALA A 200 -1.92 24.47 -13.40
N GLN A 201 -1.49 23.73 -14.42
CA GLN A 201 -2.32 23.38 -15.58
C GLN A 201 -3.58 22.58 -15.18
N ILE A 202 -3.48 21.69 -14.20
CA ILE A 202 -4.65 20.96 -13.68
C ILE A 202 -5.65 21.92 -13.03
N LEU A 203 -5.18 22.95 -12.34
CA LEU A 203 -6.02 23.91 -11.64
C LEU A 203 -6.55 25.04 -12.55
N GLU A 204 -5.85 25.38 -13.62
CA GLU A 204 -6.24 26.41 -14.59
C GLU A 204 -7.49 26.01 -15.40
N ASP A 205 -7.65 24.73 -15.71
CA ASP A 205 -8.83 24.21 -16.41
C ASP A 205 -9.49 23.08 -15.60
N PRO A 206 -10.29 23.41 -14.58
CA PRO A 206 -10.94 22.43 -13.73
C PRO A 206 -12.00 21.58 -14.47
N VAL A 207 -12.62 22.11 -15.52
CA VAL A 207 -13.63 21.36 -16.28
C VAL A 207 -12.99 20.24 -17.07
N ASN A 208 -11.92 20.53 -17.81
CA ASN A 208 -11.16 19.51 -18.53
C ASN A 208 -10.53 18.51 -17.55
N SER A 209 -9.97 18.99 -16.45
CA SER A 209 -9.39 18.14 -15.40
C SER A 209 -10.41 17.17 -14.79
N MET A 210 -11.63 17.62 -14.53
CA MET A 210 -12.73 16.75 -14.11
C MET A 210 -13.10 15.74 -15.20
N GLY A 211 -13.08 16.13 -16.46
CA GLY A 211 -13.27 15.23 -17.60
C GLY A 211 -12.23 14.12 -17.65
N VAL A 212 -10.95 14.47 -17.51
CA VAL A 212 -9.84 13.50 -17.47
C VAL A 212 -10.00 12.52 -16.28
N LEU A 213 -10.36 12.99 -15.09
CA LEU A 213 -10.63 12.13 -13.94
C LEU A 213 -11.82 11.21 -14.19
N PHE A 214 -12.93 11.74 -14.69
CA PHE A 214 -14.11 10.95 -14.98
C PHE A 214 -13.80 9.83 -15.98
N ASN A 215 -13.14 10.18 -17.10
CA ASN A 215 -12.74 9.20 -18.10
C ASN A 215 -11.81 8.14 -17.50
N THR A 216 -10.84 8.56 -16.65
CA THR A 216 -9.90 7.66 -16.01
C THR A 216 -10.62 6.60 -15.17
N TYR A 217 -11.56 7.00 -14.32
CA TYR A 217 -12.26 6.04 -13.46
C TYR A 217 -13.31 5.22 -14.22
N PHE A 218 -13.99 5.83 -15.18
CA PHE A 218 -15.04 5.16 -15.94
C PHE A 218 -14.49 4.15 -16.95
N GLU A 219 -13.46 4.53 -17.71
CA GLU A 219 -12.88 3.66 -18.74
C GLU A 219 -11.88 2.62 -18.15
N GLN A 220 -11.17 2.98 -17.07
CA GLN A 220 -10.12 2.13 -16.50
C GLN A 220 -10.55 1.38 -15.23
N GLY A 221 -11.78 1.56 -14.76
CA GLY A 221 -12.24 0.95 -13.50
C GLY A 221 -12.14 -0.57 -13.48
N GLU A 222 -12.55 -1.23 -14.57
CA GLU A 222 -12.43 -2.69 -14.73
C GLU A 222 -10.95 -3.14 -14.69
N TYR A 223 -10.08 -2.42 -15.40
CA TYR A 223 -8.65 -2.68 -15.40
C TYR A 223 -8.05 -2.55 -13.99
N TYR A 224 -8.45 -1.51 -13.22
CA TYR A 224 -7.96 -1.35 -11.85
C TYR A 224 -8.43 -2.49 -10.95
N LEU A 225 -9.71 -2.86 -11.00
CA LEU A 225 -10.24 -3.99 -10.21
C LEU A 225 -9.54 -5.30 -10.57
N GLY A 226 -9.36 -5.58 -11.85
CA GLY A 226 -8.67 -6.78 -12.29
C GLY A 226 -7.20 -6.81 -11.84
N THR A 227 -6.48 -5.69 -11.99
CA THR A 227 -5.06 -5.61 -11.64
C THR A 227 -4.79 -5.50 -10.14
N ILE A 228 -5.76 -5.10 -9.30
CA ILE A 228 -5.66 -5.25 -7.82
C ILE A 228 -5.46 -6.72 -7.46
N ILE A 229 -6.23 -7.63 -8.06
CA ILE A 229 -6.18 -9.05 -7.74
C ILE A 229 -5.00 -9.71 -8.45
N GLY A 230 -4.72 -9.30 -9.69
CA GLY A 230 -3.61 -9.83 -10.48
C GLY A 230 -4.00 -10.32 -11.85
N GLN A 231 -4.97 -9.70 -12.51
CA GLN A 231 -5.34 -10.02 -13.90
C GLN A 231 -4.13 -9.98 -14.85
N SER A 232 -3.20 -9.09 -14.59
CA SER A 232 -1.96 -8.96 -15.37
C SER A 232 -0.79 -8.80 -14.41
N LEU A 233 0.15 -9.75 -14.46
CA LEU A 233 1.35 -9.82 -13.63
C LEU A 233 2.60 -9.47 -14.43
N GLY A 234 3.71 -9.29 -13.72
CA GLY A 234 4.97 -8.84 -14.30
C GLY A 234 4.84 -7.44 -14.90
N TRP A 235 5.38 -7.26 -16.09
CA TRP A 235 5.22 -6.03 -16.88
C TRP A 235 3.90 -6.06 -17.68
N LEU A 236 2.81 -6.52 -17.06
CA LEU A 236 1.48 -6.70 -17.65
C LEU A 236 1.41 -7.76 -18.77
N GLN A 237 2.42 -8.62 -18.82
CA GLN A 237 2.58 -9.64 -19.88
C GLN A 237 1.90 -10.97 -19.53
N VAL A 238 1.92 -11.35 -18.24
CA VAL A 238 1.33 -12.61 -17.77
C VAL A 238 -0.11 -12.38 -17.38
N LYS A 239 -1.03 -12.85 -18.20
CA LYS A 239 -2.48 -12.72 -17.92
C LYS A 239 -2.98 -13.92 -17.12
N ILE A 240 -3.72 -13.64 -16.06
CA ILE A 240 -4.43 -14.65 -15.25
C ILE A 240 -5.89 -14.70 -15.71
N SER A 241 -6.43 -15.92 -15.77
CA SER A 241 -7.82 -16.15 -16.17
C SER A 241 -8.82 -15.44 -15.25
N TRP A 242 -9.88 -14.91 -15.80
CA TRP A 242 -10.99 -14.30 -15.07
C TRP A 242 -11.64 -15.25 -14.04
N ILE A 243 -11.58 -16.57 -14.25
CA ILE A 243 -12.05 -17.56 -13.27
C ILE A 243 -11.30 -17.39 -11.95
N ASN A 244 -9.98 -17.20 -11.98
CA ASN A 244 -9.18 -16.98 -10.77
C ASN A 244 -9.52 -15.64 -10.10
N ILE A 245 -9.67 -14.56 -10.90
CA ILE A 245 -10.06 -13.24 -10.39
C ILE A 245 -11.41 -13.32 -9.67
N THR A 246 -12.40 -13.93 -10.31
CA THR A 246 -13.74 -14.16 -9.73
C THR A 246 -13.64 -15.02 -8.47
N GLY A 247 -12.82 -16.07 -8.47
CA GLY A 247 -12.58 -16.91 -7.30
C GLY A 247 -12.05 -16.10 -6.10
N PHE A 248 -11.07 -15.24 -6.29
CA PHE A 248 -10.56 -14.38 -5.22
C PHE A 248 -11.57 -13.34 -4.75
N LEU A 249 -12.38 -12.77 -5.66
CA LEU A 249 -13.48 -11.86 -5.29
C LEU A 249 -14.52 -12.59 -4.42
N LEU A 250 -14.92 -13.80 -4.80
CA LEU A 250 -15.84 -14.61 -4.01
C LEU A 250 -15.26 -14.96 -2.64
N CYS A 251 -13.99 -15.35 -2.57
CA CYS A 251 -13.28 -15.58 -1.31
C CYS A 251 -13.27 -14.34 -0.42
N MET A 252 -13.06 -13.15 -0.99
CA MET A 252 -13.06 -11.88 -0.25
C MET A 252 -14.47 -11.55 0.27
N VAL A 253 -15.50 -11.69 -0.56
CA VAL A 253 -16.90 -11.51 -0.15
C VAL A 253 -17.25 -12.50 0.96
N PHE A 254 -16.92 -13.78 0.78
CA PHE A 254 -17.14 -14.81 1.80
C PHE A 254 -16.41 -14.48 3.11
N ALA A 255 -15.15 -14.03 3.03
CA ALA A 255 -14.36 -13.62 4.19
C ALA A 255 -15.00 -12.47 4.97
N LEU A 256 -15.66 -11.51 4.28
CA LEU A 256 -16.42 -10.44 4.94
C LEU A 256 -17.57 -10.93 5.79
N PHE A 257 -18.24 -12.01 5.36
CA PHE A 257 -19.45 -12.53 6.02
C PHE A 257 -19.18 -13.62 7.06
N THR A 258 -17.99 -14.26 7.05
CA THR A 258 -17.68 -15.38 7.96
C THR A 258 -17.23 -14.97 9.34
N ASP A 259 -16.81 -13.72 9.53
CA ASP A 259 -16.24 -13.24 10.79
C ASP A 259 -17.35 -12.96 11.83
N LYS A 260 -17.31 -13.69 12.95
CA LYS A 260 -18.39 -13.71 13.96
C LYS A 260 -18.30 -12.65 15.06
N LYS A 261 -17.22 -11.85 15.11
CA LYS A 261 -17.08 -10.85 16.18
C LYS A 261 -18.02 -9.67 15.97
N ALA A 262 -18.65 -9.26 17.07
CA ALA A 262 -19.69 -8.21 17.11
C ALA A 262 -19.14 -6.77 17.02
N ASP A 263 -17.83 -6.59 17.10
CA ASP A 263 -17.21 -5.26 17.11
C ASP A 263 -16.93 -4.81 15.67
N TYR A 264 -17.82 -4.00 15.17
CA TYR A 264 -17.67 -3.37 13.85
C TYR A 264 -17.22 -1.92 13.99
N MET A 265 -16.67 -1.39 12.89
CA MET A 265 -16.35 0.03 12.82
C MET A 265 -17.60 0.87 13.08
N THR A 266 -17.48 1.84 13.97
CA THR A 266 -18.50 2.86 14.16
C THR A 266 -18.63 3.74 12.91
N ASN A 267 -19.77 4.42 12.74
CA ASN A 267 -19.95 5.31 11.59
C ASN A 267 -18.86 6.39 11.49
N LYS A 268 -18.40 6.94 12.63
CA LYS A 268 -17.29 7.91 12.66
C LYS A 268 -15.98 7.31 12.16
N GLN A 269 -15.68 6.07 12.54
CA GLN A 269 -14.50 5.35 12.06
C GLN A 269 -14.61 5.05 10.56
N LYS A 270 -15.77 4.63 10.06
CA LYS A 270 -16.02 4.41 8.64
C LYS A 270 -15.84 5.68 7.82
N VAL A 271 -16.35 6.81 8.30
CA VAL A 271 -16.17 8.10 7.63
C VAL A 271 -14.69 8.47 7.54
N LEU A 272 -13.93 8.33 8.64
CA LEU A 272 -12.49 8.62 8.61
C LEU A 272 -11.73 7.69 7.65
N VAL A 273 -12.00 6.38 7.70
CA VAL A 273 -11.39 5.41 6.77
C VAL A 273 -11.76 5.73 5.33
N GLY A 274 -13.02 6.05 5.07
CA GLY A 274 -13.49 6.45 3.74
C GLY A 274 -12.78 7.70 3.22
N MET A 275 -12.66 8.74 4.05
CA MET A 275 -11.94 9.97 3.70
C MET A 275 -10.46 9.69 3.40
N LEU A 276 -9.77 8.94 4.27
CA LEU A 276 -8.37 8.57 4.05
C LEU A 276 -8.20 7.76 2.77
N SER A 277 -9.12 6.81 2.50
CA SER A 277 -9.09 6.01 1.26
C SER A 277 -9.30 6.87 0.02
N LEU A 278 -10.24 7.81 0.05
CA LEU A 278 -10.45 8.74 -1.07
C LEU A 278 -9.24 9.63 -1.32
N ILE A 279 -8.60 10.13 -0.27
CA ILE A 279 -7.36 10.92 -0.38
C ILE A 279 -6.24 10.05 -0.98
N MET A 280 -6.11 8.79 -0.58
CA MET A 280 -5.11 7.87 -1.14
C MET A 280 -5.39 7.54 -2.61
N ILE A 281 -6.64 7.26 -2.97
CA ILE A 281 -7.04 7.02 -4.36
C ILE A 281 -6.73 8.25 -5.23
N GLY A 282 -7.18 9.42 -4.79
CA GLY A 282 -6.90 10.69 -5.49
C GLY A 282 -5.42 11.01 -5.57
N GLY A 283 -4.68 10.78 -4.48
CA GLY A 283 -3.24 11.01 -4.43
C GLY A 283 -2.44 10.09 -5.36
N VAL A 284 -2.83 8.81 -5.49
CA VAL A 284 -2.23 7.88 -6.46
C VAL A 284 -2.47 8.38 -7.88
N VAL A 285 -3.72 8.73 -8.21
CA VAL A 285 -4.07 9.24 -9.56
C VAL A 285 -3.33 10.55 -9.84
N LEU A 286 -3.34 11.50 -8.89
CA LEU A 286 -2.64 12.77 -9.04
C LEU A 286 -1.13 12.58 -9.24
N SER A 287 -0.49 11.67 -8.50
CA SER A 287 0.93 11.41 -8.66
C SER A 287 1.28 10.88 -10.07
N MET A 288 0.44 10.00 -10.63
CA MET A 288 0.63 9.48 -11.99
C MET A 288 0.26 10.53 -13.06
N TRP A 289 -0.68 11.41 -12.75
CA TRP A 289 -1.04 12.51 -13.64
C TRP A 289 0.12 13.49 -13.83
N LEU A 290 0.77 13.87 -12.72
CA LEU A 290 1.90 14.80 -12.73
C LEU A 290 3.19 14.20 -13.28
N ASP A 291 3.42 12.90 -13.05
CA ASP A 291 4.70 12.24 -13.33
C ASP A 291 4.72 11.52 -14.68
N PHE A 292 3.59 10.96 -15.11
CA PHE A 292 3.55 10.00 -16.21
C PHE A 292 2.59 10.36 -17.36
N THR A 293 1.58 11.22 -17.14
CA THR A 293 0.52 11.49 -18.11
C THR A 293 0.89 12.65 -19.01
N GLN A 294 0.76 12.44 -20.34
CA GLN A 294 0.99 13.49 -21.33
C GLN A 294 -0.27 14.39 -21.48
N PRO A 295 -0.10 15.69 -21.80
CA PRO A 295 -1.22 16.62 -21.87
C PRO A 295 -2.31 16.28 -22.91
N GLN A 296 -1.96 15.57 -23.97
CA GLN A 296 -2.91 15.16 -25.02
C GLN A 296 -3.75 13.92 -24.66
N TRP A 297 -3.44 13.24 -23.56
CA TRP A 297 -4.17 12.03 -23.16
C TRP A 297 -5.45 12.38 -22.39
N LYS A 298 -6.53 11.69 -22.74
CA LYS A 298 -7.86 11.88 -22.15
C LYS A 298 -8.00 11.20 -20.78
N ASN A 299 -7.07 10.33 -20.43
CA ASN A 299 -7.06 9.53 -19.19
C ASN A 299 -5.71 9.65 -18.51
N VAL A 300 -5.68 9.52 -17.19
CA VAL A 300 -4.44 9.43 -16.43
C VAL A 300 -3.77 8.08 -16.71
N ALA A 301 -2.57 8.13 -17.26
CA ALA A 301 -1.80 6.95 -17.60
C ALA A 301 -0.98 6.44 -16.42
N GLY A 302 -0.55 5.17 -16.48
CA GLY A 302 0.37 4.56 -15.51
C GLY A 302 -0.26 4.13 -14.20
N VAL A 303 -1.53 4.47 -13.93
CA VAL A 303 -2.23 3.98 -12.73
C VAL A 303 -2.49 2.49 -12.87
N GLN A 304 -2.14 1.73 -11.83
CA GLN A 304 -2.35 0.29 -11.77
C GLN A 304 -3.04 -0.09 -10.46
N GLY A 305 -3.88 -1.12 -10.49
CA GLY A 305 -4.63 -1.57 -9.33
C GLY A 305 -3.75 -1.94 -8.12
N ARG A 306 -2.53 -2.41 -8.36
CA ARG A 306 -1.56 -2.74 -7.29
C ARG A 306 -1.28 -1.56 -6.33
N TYR A 307 -1.44 -0.33 -6.79
CA TYR A 307 -1.24 0.84 -5.92
C TYR A 307 -2.34 1.03 -4.88
N PHE A 308 -3.45 0.31 -5.00
CA PHE A 308 -4.55 0.34 -4.03
C PHE A 308 -4.44 -0.76 -2.96
N LEU A 309 -3.54 -1.74 -3.14
CA LEU A 309 -3.35 -2.85 -2.19
C LEU A 309 -3.01 -2.39 -0.76
N PRO A 310 -2.14 -1.38 -0.53
CA PRO A 310 -1.72 -1.03 0.83
C PRO A 310 -2.85 -0.62 1.76
N PHE A 311 -3.94 -0.06 1.25
CA PHE A 311 -5.10 0.35 2.06
C PHE A 311 -6.38 -0.44 1.79
N LEU A 312 -6.33 -1.38 0.83
CA LEU A 312 -7.48 -2.21 0.47
C LEU A 312 -8.10 -2.96 1.67
N PRO A 313 -7.31 -3.52 2.62
CA PRO A 313 -7.90 -4.17 3.78
C PRO A 313 -8.84 -3.25 4.58
N MET A 314 -8.44 -1.99 4.81
CA MET A 314 -9.29 -1.02 5.54
C MET A 314 -10.54 -0.65 4.76
N LEU A 315 -10.41 -0.45 3.44
CA LEU A 315 -11.54 -0.13 2.57
C LEU A 315 -12.57 -1.28 2.57
N VAL A 316 -12.10 -2.52 2.45
CA VAL A 316 -12.99 -3.71 2.47
C VAL A 316 -13.63 -3.91 3.84
N LEU A 317 -12.87 -3.74 4.93
CA LEU A 317 -13.40 -3.86 6.30
C LEU A 317 -14.42 -2.77 6.65
N MET A 318 -14.33 -1.59 6.05
CA MET A 318 -15.33 -0.53 6.19
C MET A 318 -16.70 -0.97 5.68
N LEU A 319 -16.75 -1.84 4.66
CA LEU A 319 -17.99 -2.35 4.09
C LEU A 319 -18.68 -3.38 4.99
N LYS A 320 -17.98 -3.91 5.99
CA LYS A 320 -18.53 -4.91 6.89
C LYS A 320 -19.69 -4.33 7.69
N GLY A 321 -20.86 -4.98 7.58
CA GLY A 321 -22.09 -4.68 8.32
C GLY A 321 -22.34 -5.72 9.43
N LYS A 322 -23.49 -5.56 10.12
CA LYS A 322 -23.93 -6.48 11.17
C LYS A 322 -24.38 -7.86 10.66
N GLN A 323 -24.53 -8.00 9.35
CA GLN A 323 -24.96 -9.28 8.73
C GLN A 323 -23.80 -10.27 8.72
N THR A 324 -23.98 -11.41 9.36
CA THR A 324 -23.04 -12.53 9.33
C THR A 324 -23.74 -13.74 8.71
N LEU A 325 -23.11 -14.41 7.78
CA LEU A 325 -23.54 -15.73 7.34
C LEU A 325 -23.29 -16.71 8.50
N ARG A 326 -24.34 -17.28 9.05
CA ARG A 326 -24.25 -18.41 9.98
C ARG A 326 -23.88 -19.64 9.13
N VAL A 327 -22.61 -19.92 9.01
CA VAL A 327 -22.14 -21.23 8.59
C VAL A 327 -22.32 -22.13 9.80
N GLU A 328 -23.42 -22.88 9.85
CA GLU A 328 -23.58 -23.94 10.83
C GLU A 328 -22.42 -24.92 10.65
N ARG A 329 -21.61 -25.06 11.68
CA ARG A 329 -20.59 -26.11 11.73
C ARG A 329 -21.28 -27.46 11.64
N TYR A 330 -21.26 -28.09 10.50
CA TYR A 330 -21.40 -29.55 10.35
C TYR A 330 -20.15 -30.26 10.95
N SER A 331 -19.90 -30.04 12.21
CA SER A 331 -18.79 -30.68 12.92
C SER A 331 -19.30 -31.24 14.24
N LYS A 332 -20.29 -32.14 14.12
CA LYS A 332 -20.58 -33.14 15.15
C LYS A 332 -21.20 -34.34 14.48
N ARG A 333 -20.39 -35.18 13.82
CA ARG A 333 -20.59 -36.62 13.58
C ARG A 333 -19.48 -37.08 12.64
N ILE A 334 -18.32 -37.35 13.18
CA ILE A 334 -17.53 -38.55 12.87
C ILE A 334 -16.71 -38.81 14.15
#